data_c5736dd48e73c25895dce2d1e85fa8e0
#
_entry.id   c5736dd48e73c25895dce2d1e85fa8e0
#
_cell.length_a   1.000
_cell.length_b   1.000
_cell.length_c   1.000
_cell.angle_alpha   90.00
_cell.angle_beta   90.00
_cell.angle_gamma   90.00
#
_symmetry.space_group_name_H-M   'P 1'
#
loop_
_entity.id
_entity.type
_entity.pdbx_description
1 polymer ?
#
loop_
_entity_poly.entity_id
_entity_poly.type
_entity_poly.pdbx_seq_one_letter_code
_entity_poly.pdbx_strand_id
1 'polypeptide(L)'
;MKKIILLNLIFLGSLYSQDYYYEKYAPFDENIKSPEEFLGYPLGEMHTRHDLIVSYMTYLSEVSDKADMFSYATSYEGRKLIYLIVSSPEKIKNIETIRKSHLS
;
A
#
# COMPACT_ATOMS: atom_id res chain seq x y z
N MET A 1 -6.97 -30.97 31.54
CA MET A 1 -6.27 -29.66 31.66
C MET A 1 -5.12 -29.49 30.67
N LYS A 2 -4.15 -30.41 30.58
CA LYS A 2 -3.02 -30.28 29.63
C LYS A 2 -3.42 -30.12 28.14
N LYS A 3 -4.47 -30.80 27.68
CA LYS A 3 -4.97 -30.73 26.30
C LYS A 3 -5.64 -29.38 25.97
N ILE A 4 -6.28 -28.74 26.97
CA ILE A 4 -6.92 -27.41 26.81
C ILE A 4 -5.86 -26.31 26.73
N ILE A 5 -4.77 -26.45 27.48
CA ILE A 5 -3.64 -25.51 27.43
C ILE A 5 -2.95 -25.59 26.05
N LEU A 6 -2.78 -26.78 25.49
CA LEU A 6 -2.20 -26.97 24.16
C LEU A 6 -3.06 -26.35 23.05
N LEU A 7 -4.40 -26.47 23.16
CA LEU A 7 -5.32 -25.87 22.20
C LEU A 7 -5.30 -24.32 22.25
N ASN A 8 -5.18 -23.73 23.44
CA ASN A 8 -5.02 -22.29 23.58
C ASN A 8 -3.68 -21.77 23.04
N LEU A 9 -2.59 -22.57 23.16
CA LEU A 9 -1.27 -22.19 22.62
C LEU A 9 -1.28 -22.15 21.09
N ILE A 10 -2.02 -23.05 20.43
CA ILE A 10 -2.17 -23.07 18.96
C ILE A 10 -2.99 -21.87 18.47
N PHE A 11 -3.97 -21.42 19.25
CA PHE A 11 -4.80 -20.26 18.88
C PHE A 11 -4.07 -18.92 19.01
N LEU A 12 -3.13 -18.79 19.98
CA LEU A 12 -2.29 -17.60 20.13
C LEU A 12 -1.26 -17.43 18.99
N GLY A 13 -0.82 -18.54 18.36
CA GLY A 13 0.12 -18.49 17.24
C GLY A 13 -0.47 -17.94 15.93
N SER A 14 -1.80 -17.91 15.80
CA SER A 14 -2.48 -17.44 14.59
C SER A 14 -2.64 -15.91 14.50
N LEU A 15 -2.35 -15.17 15.58
CA LEU A 15 -2.57 -13.72 15.65
C LEU A 15 -1.45 -12.88 15.01
N TYR A 16 -0.32 -13.48 14.65
CA TYR A 16 0.86 -12.79 14.11
C TYR A 16 1.12 -13.06 12.63
N SER A 17 0.14 -13.53 11.87
CA SER A 17 0.38 -14.01 10.50
C SER A 17 0.56 -12.88 9.46
N GLN A 18 0.17 -11.64 9.75
CA GLN A 18 0.29 -10.53 8.81
C GLN A 18 1.71 -9.97 8.72
N ASP A 19 2.43 -9.89 9.84
CA ASP A 19 3.80 -9.37 9.88
C ASP A 19 4.80 -10.28 9.17
N TYR A 20 4.50 -11.56 9.06
CA TYR A 20 5.38 -12.58 8.46
C TYR A 20 5.85 -12.22 7.03
N TYR A 21 5.00 -11.61 6.20
CA TYR A 21 5.35 -11.29 4.82
C TYR A 21 6.22 -10.04 4.68
N TYR A 22 6.12 -9.10 5.61
CA TYR A 22 6.73 -7.78 5.52
C TYR A 22 7.95 -7.62 6.44
N GLU A 23 8.08 -8.42 7.48
CA GLU A 23 9.15 -8.35 8.49
C GLU A 23 10.55 -8.33 7.88
N LYS A 24 10.78 -9.10 6.82
CA LYS A 24 12.08 -9.15 6.12
C LYS A 24 12.48 -7.84 5.42
N TYR A 25 11.56 -6.91 5.26
CA TYR A 25 11.81 -5.60 4.63
C TYR A 25 11.96 -4.48 5.66
N ALA A 26 11.85 -4.79 6.94
CA ALA A 26 12.08 -3.84 8.03
C ALA A 26 13.56 -3.39 8.07
N PRO A 27 13.86 -2.18 8.60
CA PRO A 27 12.89 -1.22 9.14
C PRO A 27 12.15 -0.44 8.05
N PHE A 28 10.87 -0.14 8.29
CA PHE A 28 10.08 0.73 7.43
C PHE A 28 10.33 2.20 7.75
N ASP A 29 10.02 3.08 6.80
CA ASP A 29 10.11 4.52 7.00
C ASP A 29 8.96 4.99 7.90
N GLU A 30 9.29 5.41 9.13
CA GLU A 30 8.34 5.87 10.14
C GLU A 30 7.59 7.15 9.75
N ASN A 31 8.08 7.89 8.73
CA ASN A 31 7.41 9.09 8.23
C ASN A 31 6.27 8.76 7.26
N ILE A 32 6.20 7.53 6.79
CA ILE A 32 5.18 7.06 5.85
C ILE A 32 4.21 6.14 6.58
N LYS A 33 2.96 6.60 6.77
CA LYS A 33 1.92 5.79 7.40
C LYS A 33 1.63 4.53 6.59
N SER A 34 1.53 3.40 7.28
CA SER A 34 1.02 2.16 6.68
C SER A 34 -0.45 2.34 6.23
N PRO A 35 -0.97 1.45 5.35
CA PRO A 35 -2.39 1.48 4.99
C PRO A 35 -3.31 1.41 6.20
N GLU A 36 -2.98 0.60 7.21
CA GLU A 36 -3.77 0.45 8.45
C GLU A 36 -3.79 1.72 9.27
N GLU A 37 -2.64 2.38 9.43
CA GLU A 37 -2.54 3.66 10.15
C GLU A 37 -3.28 4.79 9.44
N PHE A 38 -3.28 4.79 8.11
CA PHE A 38 -3.95 5.81 7.31
C PHE A 38 -5.47 5.58 7.25
N LEU A 39 -5.91 4.34 7.05
CA LEU A 39 -7.31 3.98 6.89
C LEU A 39 -8.04 3.82 8.23
N GLY A 40 -7.31 3.49 9.32
CA GLY A 40 -7.87 3.28 10.65
C GLY A 40 -8.48 1.88 10.88
N TYR A 41 -8.19 0.91 10.00
CA TYR A 41 -8.61 -0.49 10.13
C TYR A 41 -7.60 -1.43 9.46
N PRO A 42 -7.46 -2.70 9.92
CA PRO A 42 -6.55 -3.67 9.36
C PRO A 42 -6.86 -4.02 7.89
N LEU A 43 -5.82 -4.28 7.11
CA LEU A 43 -5.96 -4.76 5.73
C LEU A 43 -6.74 -6.07 5.69
N GLY A 44 -7.78 -6.12 4.84
CA GLY A 44 -8.62 -7.29 4.65
C GLY A 44 -9.81 -7.39 5.61
N GLU A 45 -9.94 -6.50 6.60
CA GLU A 45 -11.09 -6.47 7.51
C GLU A 45 -12.36 -6.02 6.80
N MET A 46 -12.24 -5.06 5.90
CA MET A 46 -13.37 -4.57 5.11
C MET A 46 -12.97 -4.20 3.69
N HIS A 47 -13.95 -4.10 2.80
CA HIS A 47 -13.74 -3.62 1.44
C HIS A 47 -13.49 -2.12 1.45
N THR A 48 -12.26 -1.71 1.10
CA THR A 48 -11.88 -0.29 1.07
C THR A 48 -12.56 0.42 -0.11
N ARG A 49 -13.22 1.53 0.17
CA ARG A 49 -13.86 2.37 -0.84
C ARG A 49 -12.83 3.00 -1.78
N HIS A 50 -13.21 3.20 -3.05
CA HIS A 50 -12.34 3.78 -4.08
C HIS A 50 -11.76 5.16 -3.69
N ASP A 51 -12.56 6.03 -3.07
CA ASP A 51 -12.11 7.36 -2.64
C ASP A 51 -11.02 7.29 -1.54
N LEU A 52 -11.10 6.32 -0.64
CA LEU A 52 -10.07 6.08 0.38
C LEU A 52 -8.78 5.53 -0.25
N ILE A 53 -8.88 4.67 -1.26
CA ILE A 53 -7.72 4.19 -2.02
C ILE A 53 -7.03 5.35 -2.73
N VAL A 54 -7.79 6.20 -3.41
CA VAL A 54 -7.28 7.41 -4.07
C VAL A 54 -6.59 8.33 -3.07
N SER A 55 -7.20 8.55 -1.90
CA SER A 55 -6.64 9.39 -0.83
C SER A 55 -5.32 8.84 -0.32
N TYR A 56 -5.22 7.53 -0.11
CA TYR A 56 -3.97 6.92 0.34
C TYR A 56 -2.86 6.99 -0.71
N MET A 57 -3.19 6.74 -1.99
CA MET A 57 -2.22 6.88 -3.08
C MET A 57 -1.75 8.32 -3.26
N THR A 58 -2.65 9.30 -3.11
CA THR A 58 -2.30 10.73 -3.09
C THR A 58 -1.33 11.03 -1.96
N TYR A 59 -1.66 10.61 -0.74
CA TYR A 59 -0.79 10.75 0.42
C TYR A 59 0.62 10.18 0.15
N LEU A 60 0.73 8.96 -0.41
CA LEU A 60 2.03 8.37 -0.72
C LEU A 60 2.85 9.21 -1.71
N SER A 61 2.21 9.79 -2.73
CA SER A 61 2.88 10.65 -3.71
C SER A 61 3.31 12.01 -3.14
N GLU A 62 2.67 12.47 -2.06
CA GLU A 62 3.02 13.72 -1.38
C GLU A 62 4.16 13.56 -0.36
N VAL A 63 4.23 12.40 0.32
CA VAL A 63 5.20 12.18 1.40
C VAL A 63 6.46 11.44 0.94
N SER A 64 6.48 10.83 -0.25
CA SER A 64 7.59 10.02 -0.73
C SER A 64 8.05 10.45 -2.12
N ASP A 65 9.33 10.71 -2.28
CA ASP A 65 9.98 10.95 -3.58
C ASP A 65 10.12 9.68 -4.45
N LYS A 66 9.74 8.52 -3.90
CA LYS A 66 9.72 7.21 -4.57
C LYS A 66 8.36 6.88 -5.19
N ALA A 67 7.36 7.73 -5.01
CA ALA A 67 6.01 7.51 -5.51
C ALA A 67 5.50 8.75 -6.25
N ASP A 68 4.80 8.52 -7.37
CA ASP A 68 4.11 9.60 -8.09
C ASP A 68 2.77 9.07 -8.64
N MET A 69 1.73 9.90 -8.56
CA MET A 69 0.37 9.52 -8.90
C MET A 69 -0.15 10.29 -10.10
N PHE A 70 -0.75 9.58 -11.03
CA PHE A 70 -1.31 10.13 -12.26
C PHE A 70 -2.80 9.75 -12.42
N SER A 71 -3.58 10.68 -12.94
CA SER A 71 -4.94 10.42 -13.43
C SER A 71 -4.92 10.33 -14.95
N TYR A 72 -5.46 9.27 -15.53
CA TYR A 72 -5.45 9.04 -16.97
C TYR A 72 -6.84 9.06 -17.61
N ALA A 73 -7.90 8.94 -16.83
CA ALA A 73 -9.27 8.97 -17.32
C ALA A 73 -10.29 9.21 -16.19
N THR A 74 -11.55 9.29 -16.58
CA THR A 74 -12.69 9.32 -15.67
C THR A 74 -13.70 8.25 -16.11
N SER A 75 -14.21 7.47 -15.17
CA SER A 75 -15.23 6.46 -15.45
C SER A 75 -16.59 7.11 -15.79
N TYR A 76 -17.53 6.33 -16.31
CA TYR A 76 -18.90 6.77 -16.57
C TYR A 76 -19.62 7.31 -15.32
N GLU A 77 -19.25 6.85 -14.12
CA GLU A 77 -19.77 7.32 -12.85
C GLU A 77 -19.02 8.56 -12.31
N GLY A 78 -18.12 9.18 -13.09
CA GLY A 78 -17.35 10.34 -12.69
C GLY A 78 -16.18 10.04 -11.75
N ARG A 79 -15.79 8.78 -11.57
CA ARG A 79 -14.65 8.41 -10.73
C ARG A 79 -13.35 8.55 -11.49
N LYS A 80 -12.36 9.20 -10.88
CA LYS A 80 -11.00 9.30 -11.44
C LYS A 80 -10.37 7.91 -11.54
N LEU A 81 -9.86 7.58 -12.72
CA LEU A 81 -9.03 6.41 -12.94
C LEU A 81 -7.57 6.84 -12.78
N ILE A 82 -6.90 6.25 -11.81
CA ILE A 82 -5.55 6.62 -11.37
C ILE A 82 -4.60 5.44 -11.46
N TYR A 83 -3.32 5.73 -11.53
CA TYR A 83 -2.25 4.79 -11.26
C TYR A 83 -1.16 5.45 -10.42
N LEU A 84 -0.51 4.66 -9.59
CA LEU A 84 0.64 5.05 -8.79
C LEU A 84 1.89 4.36 -9.36
N ILE A 85 2.93 5.14 -9.61
CA ILE A 85 4.25 4.62 -9.97
C ILE A 85 5.11 4.63 -8.71
N VAL A 86 5.74 3.51 -8.40
CA VAL A 86 6.70 3.39 -7.31
C VAL A 86 8.04 2.96 -7.89
N SER A 87 9.08 3.76 -7.66
CA SER A 87 10.42 3.50 -8.18
C SER A 87 11.49 4.27 -7.39
N SER A 88 12.76 4.19 -7.82
CA SER A 88 13.78 5.09 -7.26
C SER A 88 13.47 6.55 -7.61
N PRO A 89 13.87 7.53 -6.75
CA PRO A 89 13.64 8.95 -7.00
C PRO A 89 14.17 9.43 -8.35
N GLU A 90 15.30 8.89 -8.79
CA GLU A 90 15.89 9.18 -10.10
C GLU A 90 14.98 8.76 -11.25
N LYS A 91 14.40 7.56 -11.19
CA LYS A 91 13.47 7.05 -12.20
C LYS A 91 12.16 7.82 -12.21
N ILE A 92 11.64 8.20 -11.05
CA ILE A 92 10.43 9.04 -10.95
C ILE A 92 10.67 10.39 -11.67
N LYS A 93 11.80 11.06 -11.42
CA LYS A 93 12.16 12.32 -12.12
C LYS A 93 12.27 12.16 -13.62
N ASN A 94 12.68 11.00 -14.10
CA ASN A 94 12.91 10.72 -15.52
C ASN A 94 11.78 9.92 -16.19
N ILE A 95 10.63 9.79 -15.55
CA ILE A 95 9.54 8.89 -15.96
C ILE A 95 9.08 9.15 -17.41
N GLU A 96 8.96 10.42 -17.82
CA GLU A 96 8.57 10.79 -19.17
C GLU A 96 9.61 10.40 -20.25
N THR A 97 10.89 10.47 -19.93
CA THR A 97 11.96 10.01 -20.81
C THR A 97 11.92 8.49 -20.97
N ILE A 98 11.71 7.78 -19.86
CA ILE A 98 11.54 6.32 -19.86
C ILE A 98 10.32 5.93 -20.70
N ARG A 99 9.18 6.58 -20.49
CA ARG A 99 7.96 6.34 -21.27
C ARG A 99 8.18 6.52 -22.77
N LYS A 100 8.82 7.61 -23.18
CA LYS A 100 9.11 7.89 -24.61
C LYS A 100 10.04 6.86 -25.23
N SER A 101 11.05 6.38 -24.50
CA SER A 101 11.97 5.36 -25.00
C SER A 101 11.31 4.00 -25.23
N HIS A 102 10.21 3.70 -24.52
CA HIS A 102 9.44 2.47 -24.74
C HIS A 102 8.41 2.55 -25.87
N LEU A 103 8.09 3.77 -26.35
CA LEU A 103 7.12 4.01 -27.41
C LEU A 103 7.78 4.22 -28.78
N SER A 104 9.12 4.35 -28.82
CA SER A 104 9.93 4.47 -30.05
C SER A 104 10.41 3.09 -30.50
#